data_59e6b9721c6ff7884fff12e54322e48d
#
_entry.id   59e6b9721c6ff7884fff12e54322e48d
#
_cell.length_a   1.000
_cell.length_b   1.000
_cell.length_c   1.000
_cell.angle_alpha   90.00
_cell.angle_beta   90.00
_cell.angle_gamma   90.00
#
_symmetry.space_group_name_H-M   'P 1'
#
loop_
_entity.id
_entity.type
_entity.pdbx_description
1 polymer ?
#
loop_
_entity_poly.entity_id
_entity_poly.type
_entity_poly.pdbx_seq_one_letter_code
_entity_poly.pdbx_strand_id
1 'polypeptide(L)'
;MEVSSRHHLRSDQIAALTDSLAEQLGVDVDAETFELVELEETPFDLVLVDGEPLVFRRDDEWFVTVRGANELDPDTHVVTVDAGAIEFVSGGADVMRPGIVEADTDIEEGDLVVVAEETHGKALAVGRALVDGEEMAGDSGKVVESIHHVGDEFYELSV
;
A
#
# COMPACT_ATOMS: atom_id res chain seq x y z
N MET A 1 10.22 12.45 9.84
CA MET A 1 10.17 12.72 8.39
C MET A 1 9.82 14.17 8.16
N GLU A 2 10.68 14.87 7.45
CA GLU A 2 10.45 16.27 7.15
C GLU A 2 10.15 16.48 5.68
N VAL A 3 9.32 17.49 5.39
CA VAL A 3 8.96 17.85 4.02
C VAL A 3 10.11 18.66 3.41
N SER A 4 10.63 18.21 2.26
CA SER A 4 11.63 18.95 1.51
C SER A 4 11.01 19.84 0.42
N SER A 5 9.89 19.40 -0.16
CA SER A 5 9.14 20.21 -1.13
C SER A 5 7.69 19.77 -1.18
N ARG A 6 6.85 20.65 -1.71
CA ARG A 6 5.42 20.39 -1.90
C ARG A 6 4.94 21.16 -3.13
N HIS A 7 4.36 20.48 -4.09
CA HIS A 7 3.88 21.10 -5.33
C HIS A 7 2.78 20.26 -5.97
N HIS A 8 1.98 20.87 -6.82
CA HIS A 8 0.95 20.15 -7.57
C HIS A 8 1.58 19.24 -8.61
N LEU A 9 0.95 18.09 -8.82
CA LEU A 9 1.34 17.16 -9.89
C LEU A 9 0.95 17.74 -11.25
N ARG A 10 1.76 17.43 -12.26
CA ARG A 10 1.44 17.74 -13.65
C ARG A 10 0.36 16.77 -14.15
N SER A 11 -0.36 17.17 -15.19
CA SER A 11 -1.43 16.32 -15.74
C SER A 11 -0.94 14.97 -16.23
N ASP A 12 0.29 14.88 -16.76
CA ASP A 12 0.88 13.60 -17.16
C ASP A 12 1.17 12.69 -15.96
N GLN A 13 1.59 13.27 -14.83
CA GLN A 13 1.81 12.52 -13.61
C GLN A 13 0.49 12.04 -12.99
N ILE A 14 -0.54 12.87 -13.03
CA ILE A 14 -1.88 12.50 -12.54
C ILE A 14 -2.42 11.34 -13.37
N ALA A 15 -2.29 11.40 -14.69
CA ALA A 15 -2.72 10.31 -15.57
C ALA A 15 -1.96 9.01 -15.27
N ALA A 16 -0.64 9.10 -15.11
CA ALA A 16 0.18 7.93 -14.77
C ALA A 16 -0.23 7.31 -13.44
N LEU A 17 -0.48 8.13 -12.44
CA LEU A 17 -0.92 7.69 -11.11
C LEU A 17 -2.29 7.03 -11.17
N THR A 18 -3.28 7.69 -11.75
CA THR A 18 -4.66 7.19 -11.81
C THR A 18 -4.76 5.92 -12.64
N ASP A 19 -4.06 5.84 -13.77
CA ASP A 19 -4.02 4.66 -14.61
C ASP A 19 -3.34 3.49 -13.89
N SER A 20 -2.24 3.76 -13.19
CA SER A 20 -1.50 2.75 -12.44
C SER A 20 -2.34 2.14 -11.31
N LEU A 21 -3.05 2.96 -10.55
CA LEU A 21 -3.90 2.48 -9.46
C LEU A 21 -5.11 1.71 -9.99
N ALA A 22 -5.70 2.14 -11.09
CA ALA A 22 -6.80 1.40 -11.74
C ALA A 22 -6.33 0.02 -12.18
N GLU A 23 -5.16 -0.04 -12.81
CA GLU A 23 -4.58 -1.29 -13.31
C GLU A 23 -4.15 -2.24 -12.20
N GLN A 24 -3.47 -1.72 -11.17
CA GLN A 24 -2.95 -2.53 -10.07
C GLN A 24 -4.01 -2.96 -9.08
N LEU A 25 -4.95 -2.09 -8.75
CA LEU A 25 -5.85 -2.25 -7.60
C LEU A 25 -7.34 -2.23 -7.97
N GLY A 26 -7.68 -1.93 -9.21
CA GLY A 26 -9.07 -1.81 -9.62
C GLY A 26 -9.80 -0.63 -9.00
N VAL A 27 -9.06 0.41 -8.58
CA VAL A 27 -9.66 1.60 -7.97
C VAL A 27 -9.63 2.79 -8.92
N ASP A 28 -10.69 3.59 -8.89
CA ASP A 28 -10.76 4.85 -9.62
C ASP A 28 -10.50 5.99 -8.65
N VAL A 29 -9.49 6.78 -8.94
CA VAL A 29 -9.18 7.97 -8.15
C VAL A 29 -9.64 9.19 -8.93
N ASP A 30 -10.66 9.86 -8.42
CA ASP A 30 -11.19 11.08 -9.03
C ASP A 30 -11.16 12.20 -7.99
N ALA A 31 -10.34 13.20 -8.24
CA ALA A 31 -10.13 14.28 -7.29
C ALA A 31 -9.82 15.58 -8.03
N GLU A 32 -10.03 16.69 -7.34
CA GLU A 32 -9.78 18.03 -7.89
C GLU A 32 -8.32 18.43 -7.77
N THR A 33 -7.63 17.98 -6.69
CA THR A 33 -6.25 18.36 -6.45
C THR A 33 -5.38 17.15 -6.14
N PHE A 34 -4.16 17.18 -6.67
CA PHE A 34 -3.12 16.18 -6.40
C PHE A 34 -1.82 16.93 -6.11
N GLU A 35 -1.31 16.78 -4.90
CA GLU A 35 -0.05 17.40 -4.50
C GLU A 35 0.99 16.36 -4.17
N LEU A 36 2.20 16.55 -4.71
CA LEU A 36 3.34 15.71 -4.36
C LEU A 36 4.09 16.35 -3.19
N VAL A 37 4.28 15.60 -2.14
CA VAL A 37 5.05 16.02 -0.97
C VAL A 37 6.31 15.17 -0.95
N GLU A 38 7.44 15.81 -1.22
CA GLU A 38 8.74 15.13 -1.16
C GLU A 38 9.26 15.18 0.27
N LEU A 39 9.72 14.03 0.75
CA LEU A 39 10.16 13.86 2.13
C LEU A 39 11.67 13.65 2.19
N GLU A 40 12.30 14.17 3.24
CA GLU A 40 13.71 13.94 3.49
C GLU A 40 13.94 12.57 4.13
N GLU A 41 15.09 11.99 3.86
CA GLU A 41 15.56 10.76 4.52
C GLU A 41 14.69 9.53 4.33
N THR A 42 13.83 9.52 3.30
CA THR A 42 12.99 8.38 2.96
C THR A 42 12.90 8.23 1.44
N PRO A 43 12.77 6.99 0.93
CA PRO A 43 12.55 6.79 -0.51
C PRO A 43 11.12 7.07 -0.96
N PHE A 44 10.24 7.44 -0.03
CA PHE A 44 8.82 7.69 -0.35
C PHE A 44 8.55 9.17 -0.61
N ASP A 45 7.71 9.42 -1.63
CA ASP A 45 7.04 10.70 -1.79
C ASP A 45 5.57 10.47 -1.48
N LEU A 46 4.96 11.42 -0.79
CA LEU A 46 3.54 11.33 -0.43
C LEU A 46 2.71 12.11 -1.44
N VAL A 47 1.56 11.57 -1.82
CA VAL A 47 0.61 12.30 -2.66
C VAL A 47 -0.65 12.61 -1.86
N LEU A 48 -0.97 13.89 -1.77
CA LEU A 48 -2.22 14.34 -1.17
C LEU A 48 -3.28 14.39 -2.26
N VAL A 49 -4.34 13.62 -2.07
CA VAL A 49 -5.49 13.55 -2.98
C VAL A 49 -6.61 14.33 -2.30
N ASP A 50 -6.93 15.50 -2.83
CA ASP A 50 -7.83 16.46 -2.18
C ASP A 50 -7.45 16.72 -0.72
N GLY A 51 -6.16 16.85 -0.46
CA GLY A 51 -5.61 17.13 0.87
C GLY A 51 -5.42 15.92 1.77
N GLU A 52 -5.79 14.72 1.33
CA GLU A 52 -5.65 13.49 2.12
C GLU A 52 -4.48 12.61 1.65
N PRO A 53 -3.71 12.03 2.56
CA PRO A 53 -2.50 11.26 2.21
C PRO A 53 -2.83 9.83 1.76
N LEU A 54 -3.41 9.69 0.59
CA LEU A 54 -3.94 8.42 0.10
C LEU A 54 -3.01 7.63 -0.80
N VAL A 55 -1.99 8.27 -1.37
CA VAL A 55 -1.11 7.65 -2.37
C VAL A 55 0.33 7.97 -2.05
N PHE A 56 1.24 7.08 -2.41
CA PHE A 56 2.67 7.34 -2.35
C PHE A 56 3.36 6.93 -3.64
N ARG A 57 4.57 7.45 -3.83
CA ARG A 57 5.45 7.05 -4.92
C ARG A 57 6.77 6.58 -4.32
N ARG A 58 7.28 5.47 -4.83
CA ARG A 58 8.60 4.95 -4.51
C ARG A 58 9.22 4.38 -5.79
N ASP A 59 10.40 4.82 -6.16
CA ASP A 59 11.11 4.34 -7.34
C ASP A 59 10.24 4.36 -8.61
N ASP A 60 9.52 5.45 -8.83
CA ASP A 60 8.60 5.65 -9.95
C ASP A 60 7.36 4.74 -9.94
N GLU A 61 7.12 4.01 -8.86
CA GLU A 61 5.90 3.23 -8.68
C GLU A 61 4.91 4.03 -7.83
N TRP A 62 3.66 4.13 -8.31
CA TRP A 62 2.55 4.73 -7.56
C TRP A 62 1.77 3.63 -6.86
N PHE A 63 1.42 3.84 -5.61
CA PHE A 63 0.58 2.88 -4.89
C PHE A 63 -0.18 3.59 -3.77
N VAL A 64 -1.17 2.89 -3.18
CA VAL A 64 -1.93 3.45 -2.06
C VAL A 64 -1.14 3.35 -0.75
N THR A 65 -1.34 4.33 0.13
CA THR A 65 -0.93 4.22 1.53
C THR A 65 -1.93 3.31 2.26
N VAL A 66 -1.67 2.97 3.52
CA VAL A 66 -2.66 2.25 4.34
C VAL A 66 -3.96 3.05 4.42
N ARG A 67 -3.88 4.38 4.59
CA ARG A 67 -5.07 5.25 4.59
C ARG A 67 -5.79 5.21 3.26
N GLY A 68 -5.05 5.25 2.17
CA GLY A 68 -5.61 5.15 0.82
C GLY A 68 -6.30 3.82 0.57
N ALA A 69 -5.70 2.72 1.02
CA ALA A 69 -6.30 1.40 0.89
C ALA A 69 -7.63 1.30 1.64
N ASN A 70 -7.70 1.88 2.84
CA ASN A 70 -8.94 1.89 3.61
C ASN A 70 -10.02 2.80 3.02
N GLU A 71 -9.62 3.88 2.37
CA GLU A 71 -10.55 4.84 1.74
C GLU A 71 -11.04 4.35 0.38
N LEU A 72 -10.15 3.77 -0.43
CA LEU A 72 -10.44 3.40 -1.82
C LEU A 72 -10.90 1.95 -1.99
N ASP A 73 -10.70 1.12 -1.00
CA ASP A 73 -11.16 -0.27 -0.96
C ASP A 73 -10.76 -1.08 -2.21
N PRO A 74 -9.48 -1.44 -2.37
CA PRO A 74 -9.01 -2.16 -3.55
C PRO A 74 -9.70 -3.49 -3.80
N ASP A 75 -9.93 -3.82 -5.07
CA ASP A 75 -10.55 -5.06 -5.52
C ASP A 75 -9.58 -6.22 -5.67
N THR A 76 -8.32 -5.91 -5.90
CA THR A 76 -7.30 -6.91 -6.24
C THR A 76 -5.97 -6.55 -5.60
N HIS A 77 -5.00 -7.45 -5.67
CA HIS A 77 -3.68 -7.31 -5.05
C HIS A 77 -3.78 -7.17 -3.53
N VAL A 78 -4.75 -7.87 -2.95
CA VAL A 78 -4.96 -7.90 -1.50
C VAL A 78 -4.55 -9.25 -0.95
N VAL A 79 -3.75 -9.22 0.11
CA VAL A 79 -3.37 -10.40 0.89
C VAL A 79 -4.12 -10.31 2.21
N THR A 80 -4.96 -11.28 2.49
CA THR A 80 -5.78 -11.30 3.70
C THR A 80 -5.14 -12.18 4.77
N VAL A 81 -4.97 -11.64 5.96
CA VAL A 81 -4.35 -12.33 7.09
C VAL A 81 -5.37 -12.59 8.19
N ASP A 82 -5.13 -13.63 9.00
CA ASP A 82 -6.02 -13.99 10.10
C ASP A 82 -5.84 -13.07 11.32
N ALA A 83 -6.74 -13.22 12.30
CA ALA A 83 -6.72 -12.41 13.51
C ALA A 83 -5.42 -12.55 14.30
N GLY A 84 -4.80 -13.73 14.26
CA GLY A 84 -3.53 -13.98 14.97
C GLY A 84 -2.35 -13.20 14.39
N ALA A 85 -2.43 -12.80 13.13
CA ALA A 85 -1.37 -12.06 12.47
C ALA A 85 -1.49 -10.54 12.61
N ILE A 86 -2.66 -10.04 13.04
CA ILE A 86 -2.93 -8.59 13.08
C ILE A 86 -1.88 -7.84 13.88
N GLU A 87 -1.57 -8.29 15.10
CA GLU A 87 -0.62 -7.63 15.98
C GLU A 87 0.77 -7.52 15.35
N PHE A 88 1.23 -8.61 14.73
CA PHE A 88 2.55 -8.65 14.11
C PHE A 88 2.63 -7.74 12.88
N VAL A 89 1.65 -7.84 11.99
CA VAL A 89 1.61 -7.04 10.76
C VAL A 89 1.45 -5.55 11.08
N SER A 90 0.59 -5.22 12.03
CA SER A 90 0.40 -3.84 12.49
C SER A 90 1.66 -3.26 13.14
N GLY A 91 2.52 -4.10 13.67
CA GLY A 91 3.80 -3.71 14.25
C GLY A 91 4.95 -3.65 13.25
N GLY A 92 4.69 -3.90 11.97
CA GLY A 92 5.69 -3.81 10.92
C GLY A 92 6.36 -5.12 10.54
N ALA A 93 5.90 -6.25 11.07
CA ALA A 93 6.46 -7.56 10.73
C ALA A 93 6.09 -7.94 9.29
N ASP A 94 6.98 -8.67 8.64
CA ASP A 94 6.72 -9.24 7.33
C ASP A 94 5.65 -10.33 7.43
N VAL A 95 4.95 -10.59 6.33
CA VAL A 95 3.87 -11.58 6.30
C VAL A 95 4.45 -12.97 6.07
N MET A 96 4.10 -13.89 6.95
CA MET A 96 4.50 -15.29 6.89
C MET A 96 3.35 -16.15 6.40
N ARG A 97 3.64 -17.23 5.67
CA ARG A 97 2.60 -18.12 5.12
C ARG A 97 1.53 -18.57 6.11
N PRO A 98 1.86 -18.98 7.33
CA PRO A 98 0.82 -19.48 8.26
C PRO A 98 -0.26 -18.47 8.62
N GLY A 99 0.04 -17.16 8.50
CA GLY A 99 -0.93 -16.11 8.81
C GLY A 99 -1.89 -15.76 7.68
N ILE A 100 -1.68 -16.33 6.50
CA ILE A 100 -2.48 -15.97 5.32
C ILE A 100 -3.75 -16.82 5.23
N VAL A 101 -4.88 -16.12 5.11
CA VAL A 101 -6.20 -16.75 4.87
C VAL A 101 -6.44 -16.84 3.36
N GLU A 102 -6.11 -15.79 2.64
CA GLU A 102 -6.39 -15.68 1.21
C GLU A 102 -5.42 -14.69 0.57
N ALA A 103 -5.04 -14.93 -0.66
CA ALA A 103 -4.26 -14.00 -1.46
C ALA A 103 -4.77 -14.03 -2.89
N ASP A 104 -4.90 -12.85 -3.50
CA ASP A 104 -5.37 -12.75 -4.88
C ASP A 104 -4.41 -13.46 -5.83
N THR A 105 -4.95 -14.25 -6.75
CA THR A 105 -4.15 -15.03 -7.69
C THR A 105 -3.49 -14.19 -8.77
N ASP A 106 -3.94 -12.94 -8.93
CA ASP A 106 -3.34 -11.99 -9.87
C ASP A 106 -2.02 -11.41 -9.39
N ILE A 107 -1.68 -11.60 -8.13
CA ILE A 107 -0.41 -11.13 -7.57
C ILE A 107 0.74 -11.91 -8.16
N GLU A 108 1.75 -11.18 -8.63
CA GLU A 108 3.00 -11.76 -9.13
C GLU A 108 4.14 -11.36 -8.20
N GLU A 109 5.17 -12.17 -8.13
CA GLU A 109 6.39 -11.86 -7.39
C GLU A 109 6.90 -10.47 -7.79
N GLY A 110 7.19 -9.62 -6.82
CA GLY A 110 7.64 -8.24 -7.04
C GLY A 110 6.54 -7.20 -7.03
N ASP A 111 5.28 -7.60 -7.08
CA ASP A 111 4.18 -6.65 -7.04
C ASP A 111 4.02 -6.02 -5.66
N LEU A 112 3.56 -4.77 -5.65
CA LEU A 112 3.08 -4.14 -4.42
C LEU A 112 1.70 -4.71 -4.09
N VAL A 113 1.46 -4.94 -2.81
CA VAL A 113 0.21 -5.52 -2.32
C VAL A 113 -0.28 -4.80 -1.08
N VAL A 114 -1.59 -4.87 -0.85
CA VAL A 114 -2.22 -4.40 0.39
C VAL A 114 -2.42 -5.61 1.29
N VAL A 115 -2.02 -5.49 2.54
CA VAL A 115 -2.25 -6.54 3.55
C VAL A 115 -3.43 -6.10 4.41
N ALA A 116 -4.49 -6.89 4.41
CA ALA A 116 -5.73 -6.59 5.13
C ALA A 116 -6.09 -7.74 6.07
N GLU A 117 -6.84 -7.44 7.13
CA GLU A 117 -7.28 -8.46 8.08
C GLU A 117 -8.65 -9.03 7.68
N GLU A 118 -8.92 -10.28 8.05
CA GLU A 118 -10.11 -11.01 7.59
C GLU A 118 -11.45 -10.55 8.17
N THR A 119 -11.44 -10.00 9.38
CA THR A 119 -12.68 -9.72 10.12
C THR A 119 -13.46 -8.54 9.56
N HIS A 120 -12.78 -7.42 9.31
CA HIS A 120 -13.39 -6.18 8.82
C HIS A 120 -12.84 -5.72 7.48
N GLY A 121 -11.86 -6.44 6.93
CA GLY A 121 -11.22 -6.06 5.67
C GLY A 121 -10.36 -4.80 5.77
N LYS A 122 -9.94 -4.41 6.97
CA LYS A 122 -9.13 -3.22 7.14
C LYS A 122 -7.69 -3.46 6.72
N ALA A 123 -7.14 -2.53 5.95
CA ALA A 123 -5.75 -2.57 5.56
C ALA A 123 -4.86 -2.27 6.76
N LEU A 124 -3.83 -3.09 6.93
CA LEU A 124 -2.85 -2.99 8.02
C LEU A 124 -1.48 -2.55 7.51
N ALA A 125 -1.16 -2.91 6.29
CA ALA A 125 0.15 -2.67 5.72
C ALA A 125 0.13 -2.68 4.20
N VAL A 126 1.19 -2.15 3.63
CA VAL A 126 1.52 -2.26 2.21
C VAL A 126 2.89 -2.94 2.14
N GLY A 127 3.05 -3.86 1.23
CA GLY A 127 4.28 -4.61 1.12
C GLY A 127 4.61 -5.03 -0.31
N ARG A 128 5.74 -5.70 -0.44
CA ARG A 128 6.23 -6.25 -1.71
C ARG A 128 6.05 -7.76 -1.68
N ALA A 129 5.36 -8.33 -2.66
CA ALA A 129 5.19 -9.76 -2.78
C ALA A 129 6.53 -10.42 -3.10
N LEU A 130 6.90 -11.43 -2.34
CA LEU A 130 8.14 -12.18 -2.53
C LEU A 130 7.93 -13.45 -3.35
N VAL A 131 6.66 -13.84 -3.52
CA VAL A 131 6.23 -14.98 -4.34
C VAL A 131 4.92 -14.60 -5.03
N ASP A 132 4.50 -15.43 -5.99
CA ASP A 132 3.20 -15.25 -6.64
C ASP A 132 2.05 -15.50 -5.64
N GLY A 133 0.91 -14.86 -5.88
CA GLY A 133 -0.26 -15.00 -5.01
C GLY A 133 -0.69 -16.45 -4.80
N GLU A 134 -0.58 -17.29 -5.84
CA GLU A 134 -0.90 -18.72 -5.78
C GLU A 134 0.01 -19.50 -4.84
N GLU A 135 1.18 -18.98 -4.52
CA GLU A 135 2.19 -19.63 -3.67
C GLU A 135 2.21 -19.09 -2.23
N MET A 136 1.32 -18.19 -1.89
CA MET A 136 1.33 -17.52 -0.58
C MET A 136 0.75 -18.36 0.55
N ALA A 137 -0.10 -19.33 0.26
CA ALA A 137 -0.63 -20.24 1.28
C ALA A 137 0.39 -21.34 1.62
N GLY A 138 0.44 -21.74 2.88
CA GLY A 138 1.35 -22.82 3.28
C GLY A 138 1.76 -22.76 4.75
N ASP A 139 2.72 -23.60 5.11
CA ASP A 139 3.11 -23.85 6.50
C ASP A 139 4.25 -22.99 7.02
N SER A 140 5.05 -22.43 6.12
CA SER A 140 6.25 -21.69 6.55
C SER A 140 6.75 -20.74 5.46
N GLY A 141 7.56 -19.77 5.86
CA GLY A 141 8.26 -18.86 4.98
C GLY A 141 7.63 -17.49 4.88
N LYS A 142 8.48 -16.52 4.63
CA LYS A 142 8.11 -15.13 4.43
C LYS A 142 7.66 -14.93 2.99
N VAL A 143 6.49 -14.32 2.78
CA VAL A 143 5.91 -14.12 1.45
C VAL A 143 5.59 -12.68 1.08
N VAL A 144 5.52 -11.78 2.06
CA VAL A 144 5.40 -10.34 1.80
C VAL A 144 6.36 -9.59 2.71
N GLU A 145 7.16 -8.71 2.11
CA GLU A 145 8.04 -7.81 2.85
C GLU A 145 7.28 -6.52 3.15
N SER A 146 7.16 -6.16 4.44
CA SER A 146 6.47 -4.95 4.85
C SER A 146 7.24 -3.70 4.43
N ILE A 147 6.55 -2.76 3.82
CA ILE A 147 7.13 -1.47 3.40
C ILE A 147 6.59 -0.34 4.27
N HIS A 148 5.31 -0.39 4.58
CA HIS A 148 4.59 0.66 5.29
C HIS A 148 3.44 0.00 6.05
N HIS A 149 3.22 0.40 7.29
CA HIS A 149 2.17 -0.21 8.11
C HIS A 149 1.44 0.84 8.95
N VAL A 150 0.28 0.46 9.45
CA VAL A 150 -0.52 1.31 10.33
C VAL A 150 0.32 1.72 11.55
N GLY A 151 0.29 3.01 11.88
CA GLY A 151 1.00 3.53 13.03
C GLY A 151 2.51 3.77 12.85
N ASP A 152 3.07 3.53 11.67
CA ASP A 152 4.47 3.87 11.41
C ASP A 152 4.65 5.39 11.23
N GLU A 153 5.89 5.86 11.08
CA GLU A 153 6.18 7.28 10.88
C GLU A 153 5.45 7.88 9.68
N PHE A 154 5.39 7.12 8.59
CA PHE A 154 4.74 7.56 7.37
C PHE A 154 3.22 7.69 7.58
N TYR A 155 2.62 6.75 8.31
CA TYR A 155 1.20 6.77 8.65
C TYR A 155 0.84 7.98 9.53
N GLU A 156 1.72 8.30 10.49
CA GLU A 156 1.52 9.39 11.45
C GLU A 156 1.86 10.77 10.89
N LEU A 157 2.43 10.82 9.69
CA LEU A 157 2.87 12.08 9.09
C LEU A 157 1.71 13.04 8.87
N SER A 158 1.87 14.27 9.36
CA SER A 158 0.92 15.36 9.16
C SER A 158 1.57 16.46 8.33
N VAL A 159 0.98 16.79 7.19
CA VAL A 159 1.51 17.76 6.24
C VAL A 159 0.51 18.84 5.85
#